data_766fbdfbabad32ed2271258229f62940
#
_entry.id   766fbdfbabad32ed2271258229f62940
#
_cell.length_a   1.000
_cell.length_b   1.000
_cell.length_c   1.000
_cell.angle_alpha   90.00
_cell.angle_beta   90.00
_cell.angle_gamma   90.00
#
_symmetry.space_group_name_H-M   'P 1'
#
loop_
_entity.id
_entity.type
_entity.pdbx_description
1 polymer ?
#
loop_
_entity_poly.entity_id
_entity_poly.type
_entity_poly.pdbx_seq_one_letter_code
_entity_poly.pdbx_strand_id
1 'polypeptide(L)'
;MLSPSQEEAVCHGSGPCLTLAGPGSGKTYVLTRRIQHLITKGGVPPEQILVITFTKAAALEMKERFIGLMGQEYPVVFGTFHSVFYGMLRREPGFRTYRLLDHKSKQAILKETAYVVKMSCAEDDLMHMEQEISYIKNTMVALAEYASPYFPNEKIIKLYEHYEARKEVYHLLDYDDLLVKTRELLYKDPSFLSKWQKRFSYLLLDEVQDMNALQFEIIRLLALPDNNLFAVGDDDQSIYGFRGARPDLMFSFENYYPGVKILQLRDNYRCKARILQASLALISHNEIRFTKEILGQKEGKGNLEVVSLADKKAETAYLVQILKQQ
;
A
#
# COMPACT_ATOMS: atom_id res chain seq x y z
N MET A 1 -7.01 -26.54 4.86
CA MET A 1 -7.80 -26.74 3.61
C MET A 1 -8.26 -25.35 3.18
N LEU A 2 -8.32 -25.05 1.89
CA LEU A 2 -8.90 -23.79 1.39
C LEU A 2 -10.43 -23.86 1.48
N SER A 3 -11.10 -22.74 1.79
CA SER A 3 -12.54 -22.63 1.59
C SER A 3 -12.85 -22.47 0.09
N PRO A 4 -14.10 -22.66 -0.34
CA PRO A 4 -14.46 -22.51 -1.75
C PRO A 4 -14.10 -21.13 -2.32
N SER A 5 -14.35 -20.06 -1.56
CA SER A 5 -14.01 -18.68 -1.97
C SER A 5 -12.48 -18.44 -2.04
N GLN A 6 -11.73 -19.04 -1.13
CA GLN A 6 -10.26 -19.01 -1.17
C GLN A 6 -9.71 -19.83 -2.34
N GLU A 7 -10.28 -20.99 -2.63
CA GLU A 7 -9.88 -21.84 -3.74
C GLU A 7 -10.12 -21.15 -5.08
N GLU A 8 -11.26 -20.49 -5.27
CA GLU A 8 -11.55 -19.70 -6.45
C GLU A 8 -10.52 -18.58 -6.66
N ALA A 9 -10.15 -17.87 -5.60
CA ALA A 9 -9.14 -16.81 -5.65
C ALA A 9 -7.73 -17.34 -5.96
N VAL A 10 -7.36 -18.46 -5.35
CA VAL A 10 -6.07 -19.13 -5.61
C VAL A 10 -5.97 -19.64 -7.04
N CYS A 11 -7.03 -20.23 -7.56
CA CYS A 11 -7.08 -20.81 -8.90
C CYS A 11 -7.44 -19.83 -10.01
N HIS A 12 -7.59 -18.53 -9.71
CA HIS A 12 -7.80 -17.51 -10.75
C HIS A 12 -6.69 -17.63 -11.82
N GLY A 13 -7.06 -17.64 -13.09
CA GLY A 13 -6.11 -17.78 -14.20
C GLY A 13 -5.26 -16.52 -14.44
N SER A 14 -5.18 -16.10 -15.69
CA SER A 14 -4.57 -14.85 -16.14
C SER A 14 -5.57 -13.69 -16.12
N GLY A 15 -5.05 -12.48 -16.29
CA GLY A 15 -5.82 -11.24 -16.30
C GLY A 15 -6.05 -10.62 -14.92
N PRO A 16 -6.77 -9.49 -14.87
CA PRO A 16 -6.95 -8.73 -13.65
C PRO A 16 -7.97 -9.37 -12.71
N CYS A 17 -7.66 -9.35 -11.43
CA CYS A 17 -8.54 -9.83 -10.37
C CYS A 17 -8.47 -8.90 -9.16
N LEU A 18 -9.63 -8.46 -8.66
CA LEU A 18 -9.78 -7.76 -7.40
C LEU A 18 -10.45 -8.70 -6.40
N THR A 19 -9.77 -9.03 -5.32
CA THR A 19 -10.28 -9.90 -4.25
C THR A 19 -10.64 -9.06 -3.03
N LEU A 20 -11.92 -8.93 -2.76
CA LEU A 20 -12.46 -8.27 -1.57
C LEU A 20 -12.31 -9.23 -0.38
N ALA A 21 -11.57 -8.83 0.62
CA ALA A 21 -11.12 -9.72 1.68
C ALA A 21 -11.25 -9.05 3.05
N GLY A 22 -12.37 -9.27 3.73
CA GLY A 22 -12.62 -8.73 5.06
C GLY A 22 -11.58 -9.15 6.11
N PRO A 23 -11.64 -8.57 7.31
CA PRO A 23 -10.68 -8.89 8.37
C PRO A 23 -10.74 -10.38 8.71
N GLY A 24 -9.58 -11.02 8.86
CA GLY A 24 -9.50 -12.44 9.24
C GLY A 24 -9.93 -13.44 8.18
N SER A 25 -10.09 -13.03 6.91
CA SER A 25 -10.46 -13.91 5.79
C SER A 25 -9.29 -14.72 5.22
N GLY A 26 -8.07 -14.49 5.68
CA GLY A 26 -6.88 -15.20 5.22
C GLY A 26 -6.25 -14.60 3.97
N LYS A 27 -6.26 -13.27 3.79
CA LYS A 27 -5.60 -12.55 2.68
C LYS A 27 -4.20 -13.11 2.37
N THR A 28 -3.31 -13.07 3.35
CA THR A 28 -1.91 -13.55 3.21
C THR A 28 -1.84 -15.03 2.85
N TYR A 29 -2.75 -15.85 3.39
CA TYR A 29 -2.83 -17.28 3.08
C TYR A 29 -3.22 -17.51 1.61
N VAL A 30 -4.21 -16.77 1.11
CA VAL A 30 -4.62 -16.84 -0.30
C VAL A 30 -3.48 -16.38 -1.21
N LEU A 31 -2.81 -15.26 -0.90
CA LEU A 31 -1.68 -14.77 -1.68
C LEU A 31 -0.55 -15.80 -1.76
N THR A 32 -0.13 -16.39 -0.65
CA THR A 32 0.96 -17.39 -0.65
C THR A 32 0.58 -18.67 -1.39
N ARG A 33 -0.68 -19.13 -1.26
CA ARG A 33 -1.20 -20.29 -2.01
C ARG A 33 -1.33 -19.99 -3.50
N ARG A 34 -1.69 -18.75 -3.88
CA ARG A 34 -1.74 -18.34 -5.28
C ARG A 34 -0.35 -18.34 -5.91
N ILE A 35 0.68 -17.83 -5.23
CA ILE A 35 2.06 -17.90 -5.71
C ILE A 35 2.46 -19.36 -5.95
N GLN A 36 2.17 -20.25 -4.99
CA GLN A 36 2.39 -21.68 -5.15
C GLN A 36 1.67 -22.23 -6.39
N HIS A 37 0.39 -21.89 -6.57
CA HIS A 37 -0.42 -22.33 -7.70
C HIS A 37 0.16 -21.85 -9.04
N LEU A 38 0.53 -20.57 -9.15
CA LEU A 38 1.14 -20.00 -10.35
C LEU A 38 2.41 -20.75 -10.75
N ILE A 39 3.26 -21.11 -9.79
CA ILE A 39 4.51 -21.84 -10.05
C ILE A 39 4.22 -23.29 -10.39
N THR A 40 3.44 -24.01 -9.56
CA THR A 40 3.32 -25.47 -9.63
C THR A 40 2.31 -25.95 -10.66
N LYS A 41 1.28 -25.18 -10.93
CA LYS A 41 0.19 -25.51 -11.86
C LYS A 41 0.18 -24.62 -13.08
N GLY A 42 0.49 -23.32 -12.91
CA GLY A 42 0.55 -22.36 -14.00
C GLY A 42 1.87 -22.39 -14.79
N GLY A 43 2.91 -23.03 -14.26
CA GLY A 43 4.24 -23.07 -14.90
C GLY A 43 4.93 -21.69 -14.98
N VAL A 44 4.47 -20.72 -14.18
CA VAL A 44 5.03 -19.37 -14.19
C VAL A 44 6.43 -19.38 -13.59
N PRO A 45 7.44 -18.83 -14.28
CA PRO A 45 8.78 -18.68 -13.72
C PRO A 45 8.74 -17.84 -12.44
N PRO A 46 9.27 -18.33 -11.28
CA PRO A 46 9.15 -17.63 -10.01
C PRO A 46 9.71 -16.22 -10.02
N GLU A 47 10.76 -15.97 -10.80
CA GLU A 47 11.37 -14.65 -10.98
C GLU A 47 10.47 -13.64 -11.69
N GLN A 48 9.41 -14.07 -12.37
CA GLN A 48 8.43 -13.20 -13.02
C GLN A 48 7.27 -12.81 -12.11
N ILE A 49 7.28 -13.28 -10.86
CA ILE A 49 6.25 -12.96 -9.88
C ILE A 49 6.75 -11.86 -8.95
N LEU A 50 6.03 -10.76 -8.91
CA LEU A 50 6.24 -9.65 -7.98
C LEU A 50 5.09 -9.58 -6.98
N VAL A 51 5.45 -9.58 -5.70
CA VAL A 51 4.51 -9.43 -4.59
C VAL A 51 4.81 -8.14 -3.84
N ILE A 52 3.85 -7.24 -3.81
CA ILE A 52 3.98 -5.96 -3.12
C ILE A 52 3.04 -5.93 -1.91
N THR A 53 3.60 -5.54 -0.77
CA THR A 53 2.87 -5.31 0.49
C THR A 53 3.12 -3.88 0.99
N PHE A 54 2.29 -3.43 1.93
CA PHE A 54 2.43 -2.07 2.46
C PHE A 54 3.64 -1.89 3.39
N THR A 55 4.05 -2.92 4.12
CA THR A 55 5.16 -2.84 5.09
C THR A 55 6.27 -3.86 4.82
N LYS A 56 7.50 -3.53 5.20
CA LYS A 56 8.63 -4.47 5.14
C LYS A 56 8.39 -5.73 5.96
N ALA A 57 7.76 -5.58 7.13
CA ALA A 57 7.45 -6.70 8.01
C ALA A 57 6.47 -7.68 7.32
N ALA A 58 5.41 -7.16 6.70
CA ALA A 58 4.45 -7.99 5.95
C ALA A 58 5.10 -8.70 4.76
N ALA A 59 5.99 -8.00 4.02
CA ALA A 59 6.73 -8.61 2.92
C ALA A 59 7.63 -9.76 3.38
N LEU A 60 8.34 -9.58 4.49
CA LEU A 60 9.21 -10.60 5.08
C LEU A 60 8.38 -11.78 5.58
N GLU A 61 7.33 -11.52 6.36
CA GLU A 61 6.43 -12.56 6.88
C GLU A 61 5.81 -13.38 5.74
N MET A 62 5.36 -12.73 4.67
CA MET A 62 4.79 -13.40 3.52
C MET A 62 5.84 -14.26 2.80
N LYS A 63 7.06 -13.77 2.64
CA LYS A 63 8.19 -14.53 2.11
C LYS A 63 8.49 -15.77 2.94
N GLU A 64 8.59 -15.64 4.26
CA GLU A 64 8.85 -16.75 5.19
C GLU A 64 7.74 -17.81 5.13
N ARG A 65 6.47 -17.38 5.13
CA ARG A 65 5.32 -18.29 4.97
C ARG A 65 5.36 -19.01 3.63
N PHE A 66 5.75 -18.33 2.57
CA PHE A 66 5.88 -18.94 1.24
C PHE A 66 7.01 -19.95 1.19
N ILE A 67 8.19 -19.66 1.76
CA ILE A 67 9.30 -20.61 1.89
C ILE A 67 8.86 -21.84 2.69
N GLY A 68 8.21 -21.65 3.83
CA GLY A 68 7.68 -22.76 4.64
C GLY A 68 6.65 -23.63 3.88
N LEU A 69 5.84 -23.00 3.01
CA LEU A 69 4.88 -23.69 2.17
C LEU A 69 5.52 -24.50 1.05
N MET A 70 6.58 -23.99 0.43
CA MET A 70 7.27 -24.60 -0.71
C MET A 70 8.39 -25.57 -0.30
N GLY A 71 8.84 -25.51 0.96
CA GLY A 71 9.96 -26.28 1.47
C GLY A 71 11.35 -25.82 1.01
N GLN A 72 11.40 -24.79 0.17
CA GLN A 72 12.64 -24.17 -0.34
C GLN A 72 12.40 -22.74 -0.80
N GLU A 73 13.50 -21.99 -0.96
CA GLU A 73 13.43 -20.62 -1.49
C GLU A 73 13.31 -20.62 -3.02
N TYR A 74 12.47 -19.75 -3.55
CA TYR A 74 12.30 -19.47 -4.97
C TYR A 74 12.57 -17.98 -5.24
N PRO A 75 13.03 -17.58 -6.44
CA PRO A 75 13.36 -16.20 -6.78
C PRO A 75 12.15 -15.29 -7.02
N VAL A 76 11.05 -15.52 -6.29
CA VAL A 76 9.90 -14.62 -6.24
C VAL A 76 10.33 -13.32 -5.55
N VAL A 77 9.94 -12.18 -6.11
CA VAL A 77 10.27 -10.87 -5.53
C VAL A 77 9.17 -10.45 -4.55
N PHE A 78 9.54 -10.31 -3.28
CA PHE A 78 8.68 -9.75 -2.24
C PHE A 78 9.24 -8.41 -1.80
N GLY A 79 8.38 -7.41 -1.68
CA GLY A 79 8.82 -6.09 -1.22
C GLY A 79 7.69 -5.11 -0.97
N THR A 80 8.07 -3.90 -0.56
CA THR A 80 7.18 -2.73 -0.54
C THR A 80 7.35 -1.95 -1.84
N PHE A 81 6.38 -1.08 -2.18
CA PHE A 81 6.50 -0.17 -3.32
C PHE A 81 7.88 0.50 -3.38
N HIS A 82 8.29 1.15 -2.29
CA HIS A 82 9.57 1.84 -2.21
C HIS A 82 10.79 0.94 -2.42
N SER A 83 10.79 -0.26 -1.82
CA SER A 83 11.94 -1.18 -1.94
C SER A 83 12.09 -1.73 -3.35
N VAL A 84 10.99 -2.06 -4.00
CA VAL A 84 10.97 -2.56 -5.38
C VAL A 84 11.41 -1.46 -6.34
N PHE A 85 10.82 -0.28 -6.25
CA PHE A 85 11.12 0.82 -7.17
C PHE A 85 12.52 1.39 -6.96
N TYR A 86 13.01 1.46 -5.73
CA TYR A 86 14.42 1.75 -5.48
C TYR A 86 15.34 0.72 -6.14
N GLY A 87 15.01 -0.56 -6.07
CA GLY A 87 15.74 -1.62 -6.76
C GLY A 87 15.70 -1.49 -8.29
N MET A 88 14.60 -0.98 -8.86
CA MET A 88 14.49 -0.68 -10.28
C MET A 88 15.40 0.50 -10.67
N LEU A 89 15.30 1.62 -9.96
CA LEU A 89 16.11 2.82 -10.20
C LEU A 89 17.61 2.56 -10.07
N ARG A 90 18.05 1.84 -9.03
CA ARG A 90 19.47 1.54 -8.80
C ARG A 90 20.14 0.73 -9.92
N ARG A 91 19.38 0.06 -10.77
CA ARG A 91 19.88 -0.64 -11.94
C ARG A 91 20.11 0.26 -13.15
N GLU A 92 19.58 1.48 -13.11
CA GLU A 92 19.77 2.45 -14.18
C GLU A 92 21.03 3.29 -13.93
N PRO A 93 21.91 3.45 -14.94
CA PRO A 93 23.17 4.17 -14.80
C PRO A 93 23.01 5.58 -14.24
N GLY A 94 21.98 6.30 -14.69
CA GLY A 94 21.70 7.68 -14.26
C GLY A 94 21.36 7.84 -12.78
N PHE A 95 20.96 6.75 -12.09
CA PHE A 95 20.57 6.80 -10.67
C PHE A 95 21.62 6.22 -9.71
N ARG A 96 22.77 5.74 -10.22
CA ARG A 96 23.81 5.14 -9.38
C ARG A 96 24.47 6.12 -8.43
N THR A 97 24.54 7.38 -8.80
CA THR A 97 25.15 8.47 -8.02
C THR A 97 24.21 9.08 -6.98
N TYR A 98 22.91 8.88 -7.17
CA TYR A 98 21.92 9.40 -6.23
C TYR A 98 21.93 8.66 -4.89
N ARG A 99 21.78 9.42 -3.81
CA ARG A 99 21.71 8.92 -2.43
C ARG A 99 20.33 9.20 -1.85
N LEU A 100 19.85 8.24 -1.07
CA LEU A 100 18.57 8.41 -0.36
C LEU A 100 18.78 9.31 0.85
N LEU A 101 17.92 10.32 1.01
CA LEU A 101 17.90 11.21 2.16
C LEU A 101 17.49 10.47 3.43
N ASP A 102 18.25 10.61 4.48
CA ASP A 102 17.80 10.32 5.83
C ASP A 102 16.93 11.49 6.37
N HIS A 103 16.23 11.24 7.46
CA HIS A 103 15.34 12.23 8.07
C HIS A 103 16.07 13.51 8.46
N LYS A 104 17.28 13.41 9.02
CA LYS A 104 18.07 14.57 9.46
C LYS A 104 18.48 15.46 8.28
N SER A 105 18.95 14.85 7.21
CA SER A 105 19.34 15.56 5.99
C SER A 105 18.13 16.19 5.29
N LYS A 106 16.98 15.50 5.27
CA LYS A 106 15.72 16.03 4.75
C LYS A 106 15.30 17.29 5.51
N GLN A 107 15.31 17.24 6.83
CA GLN A 107 14.99 18.37 7.70
C GLN A 107 15.94 19.56 7.50
N ALA A 108 17.24 19.30 7.28
CA ALA A 108 18.22 20.36 7.02
C ALA A 108 17.92 21.10 5.70
N ILE A 109 17.63 20.36 4.63
CA ILE A 109 17.26 20.93 3.33
C ILE A 109 15.94 21.72 3.43
N LEU A 110 14.94 21.20 4.14
CA LEU A 110 13.68 21.90 4.36
C LEU A 110 13.87 23.23 5.09
N LYS A 111 14.66 23.25 6.17
CA LYS A 111 14.98 24.48 6.91
C LYS A 111 15.68 25.52 6.02
N GLU A 112 16.69 25.09 5.27
CA GLU A 112 17.39 25.96 4.34
C GLU A 112 16.43 26.55 3.29
N THR A 113 15.57 25.71 2.73
CA THR A 113 14.60 26.12 1.71
C THR A 113 13.53 27.04 2.29
N ALA A 114 13.00 26.74 3.48
CA ALA A 114 12.04 27.58 4.18
C ALA A 114 12.63 28.99 4.47
N TYR A 115 13.89 29.05 4.87
CA TYR A 115 14.58 30.31 5.07
C TYR A 115 14.65 31.15 3.78
N VAL A 116 14.99 30.53 2.64
CA VAL A 116 15.06 31.21 1.31
C VAL A 116 13.71 31.80 0.92
N VAL A 117 12.61 31.08 1.14
CA VAL A 117 11.26 31.53 0.79
C VAL A 117 10.58 32.36 1.90
N LYS A 118 11.33 32.70 2.95
CA LYS A 118 10.85 33.49 4.10
C LYS A 118 9.61 32.86 4.77
N MET A 119 9.70 31.59 5.06
CA MET A 119 8.75 30.86 5.87
C MET A 119 9.34 30.56 7.25
N SER A 120 8.46 30.31 8.23
CA SER A 120 8.85 29.91 9.58
C SER A 120 9.53 28.53 9.55
N CYS A 121 10.49 28.32 10.45
CA CYS A 121 11.18 27.05 10.64
C CYS A 121 10.80 26.39 11.97
N ALA A 122 9.64 26.73 12.55
CA ALA A 122 9.11 26.04 13.71
C ALA A 122 8.87 24.55 13.40
N GLU A 123 8.92 23.72 14.41
CA GLU A 123 8.85 22.26 14.22
C GLU A 123 7.54 21.82 13.54
N ASP A 124 6.41 22.40 13.97
CA ASP A 124 5.10 22.13 13.37
C ASP A 124 5.03 22.59 11.90
N ASP A 125 5.60 23.77 11.58
CA ASP A 125 5.63 24.28 10.21
C ASP A 125 6.44 23.36 9.29
N LEU A 126 7.61 22.91 9.75
CA LEU A 126 8.44 21.96 8.99
C LEU A 126 7.74 20.64 8.76
N MET A 127 7.00 20.14 9.75
CA MET A 127 6.19 18.94 9.62
C MET A 127 5.09 19.11 8.57
N HIS A 128 4.37 20.23 8.58
CA HIS A 128 3.34 20.53 7.58
C HIS A 128 3.95 20.68 6.18
N MET A 129 5.10 21.36 6.02
CA MET A 129 5.80 21.47 4.74
C MET A 129 6.16 20.08 4.19
N GLU A 130 6.69 19.21 5.03
CA GLU A 130 7.03 17.85 4.63
C GLU A 130 5.79 17.06 4.19
N GLN A 131 4.69 17.17 4.92
CA GLN A 131 3.41 16.53 4.57
C GLN A 131 2.86 17.05 3.23
N GLU A 132 2.91 18.36 3.00
CA GLU A 132 2.42 18.94 1.75
C GLU A 132 3.29 18.54 0.54
N ILE A 133 4.61 18.56 0.67
CA ILE A 133 5.52 18.07 -0.39
C ILE A 133 5.20 16.61 -0.72
N SER A 134 5.04 15.77 0.29
CA SER A 134 4.69 14.37 0.10
C SER A 134 3.31 14.21 -0.55
N TYR A 135 2.32 14.98 -0.11
CA TYR A 135 0.98 14.97 -0.68
C TYR A 135 0.99 15.34 -2.17
N ILE A 136 1.64 16.45 -2.54
CA ILE A 136 1.76 16.91 -3.93
C ILE A 136 2.33 15.80 -4.82
N LYS A 137 3.41 15.14 -4.38
CA LYS A 137 4.04 14.05 -5.13
C LYS A 137 3.13 12.83 -5.28
N ASN A 138 2.53 12.39 -4.19
CA ASN A 138 1.79 11.14 -4.14
C ASN A 138 0.40 11.22 -4.78
N THR A 139 -0.20 12.42 -4.83
CA THR A 139 -1.50 12.64 -5.50
C THR A 139 -1.35 13.04 -6.95
N MET A 140 -0.14 13.38 -7.40
CA MET A 140 0.14 13.88 -8.76
C MET A 140 -0.66 15.14 -9.12
N VAL A 141 -1.08 15.93 -8.13
CA VAL A 141 -1.77 17.19 -8.37
C VAL A 141 -0.82 18.18 -9.06
N ALA A 142 -1.33 18.89 -10.05
CA ALA A 142 -0.56 19.96 -10.69
C ALA A 142 -0.28 21.08 -9.66
N LEU A 143 0.98 21.56 -9.57
CA LEU A 143 1.35 22.59 -8.60
C LEU A 143 0.49 23.85 -8.71
N ALA A 144 0.06 24.21 -9.94
CA ALA A 144 -0.80 25.36 -10.17
C ALA A 144 -2.23 25.19 -9.60
N GLU A 145 -2.68 23.94 -9.41
CA GLU A 145 -4.00 23.59 -8.89
C GLU A 145 -3.98 23.25 -7.39
N TYR A 146 -2.78 23.18 -6.82
CA TYR A 146 -2.63 22.82 -5.41
C TYR A 146 -3.05 23.96 -4.49
N ALA A 147 -3.91 23.66 -3.53
CA ALA A 147 -4.34 24.59 -2.49
C ALA A 147 -3.84 24.10 -1.12
N SER A 148 -2.89 24.84 -0.55
CA SER A 148 -2.33 24.52 0.77
C SER A 148 -3.33 24.81 1.89
N PRO A 149 -3.55 23.89 2.83
CA PRO A 149 -4.35 24.15 4.02
C PRO A 149 -3.62 24.94 5.10
N TYR A 150 -2.28 25.05 5.04
CA TYR A 150 -1.46 25.64 6.11
C TYR A 150 -0.73 26.91 5.71
N PHE A 151 -0.37 27.08 4.42
CA PHE A 151 0.48 28.15 3.95
C PHE A 151 -0.12 28.90 2.75
N PRO A 152 0.31 30.15 2.48
CA PRO A 152 -0.01 30.80 1.21
C PRO A 152 0.51 29.98 0.03
N ASN A 153 -0.36 29.71 -0.95
CA ASN A 153 -0.05 28.83 -2.09
C ASN A 153 1.26 29.22 -2.80
N GLU A 154 1.48 30.50 -3.02
CA GLU A 154 2.72 31.00 -3.66
C GLU A 154 3.98 30.59 -2.90
N LYS A 155 3.92 30.59 -1.55
CA LYS A 155 5.06 30.21 -0.73
C LYS A 155 5.35 28.73 -0.75
N ILE A 156 4.31 27.89 -0.65
CA ILE A 156 4.50 26.43 -0.67
C ILE A 156 4.95 25.93 -2.04
N ILE A 157 4.45 26.53 -3.12
CA ILE A 157 4.93 26.24 -4.49
C ILE A 157 6.40 26.55 -4.62
N LYS A 158 6.82 27.77 -4.24
CA LYS A 158 8.25 28.15 -4.25
C LYS A 158 9.10 27.26 -3.36
N LEU A 159 8.60 26.89 -2.17
CA LEU A 159 9.28 25.94 -1.29
C LEU A 159 9.50 24.60 -1.99
N TYR A 160 8.46 24.04 -2.61
CA TYR A 160 8.53 22.79 -3.35
C TYR A 160 9.58 22.85 -4.47
N GLU A 161 9.55 23.89 -5.30
CA GLU A 161 10.49 24.10 -6.40
C GLU A 161 11.95 24.21 -5.91
N HIS A 162 12.19 25.00 -4.86
CA HIS A 162 13.53 25.13 -4.28
C HIS A 162 14.01 23.82 -3.63
N TYR A 163 13.13 23.09 -2.95
CA TYR A 163 13.44 21.81 -2.34
C TYR A 163 13.85 20.77 -3.40
N GLU A 164 13.08 20.66 -4.49
CA GLU A 164 13.41 19.76 -5.60
C GLU A 164 14.73 20.16 -6.29
N ALA A 165 14.92 21.44 -6.56
CA ALA A 165 16.16 21.94 -7.16
C ALA A 165 17.40 21.63 -6.29
N ARG A 166 17.28 21.76 -4.96
CA ARG A 166 18.36 21.42 -4.03
C ARG A 166 18.71 19.94 -4.07
N LYS A 167 17.73 19.08 -4.06
CA LYS A 167 17.95 17.63 -4.14
C LYS A 167 18.65 17.24 -5.45
N GLU A 168 18.22 17.83 -6.57
CA GLU A 168 18.82 17.56 -7.87
C GLU A 168 20.32 17.95 -7.91
N VAL A 169 20.66 19.15 -7.41
CA VAL A 169 22.07 19.63 -7.35
C VAL A 169 22.97 18.68 -6.56
N TYR A 170 22.46 18.10 -5.48
CA TYR A 170 23.24 17.21 -4.61
C TYR A 170 23.07 15.71 -4.94
N HIS A 171 22.37 15.36 -6.01
CA HIS A 171 22.02 13.98 -6.37
C HIS A 171 21.37 13.23 -5.21
N LEU A 172 20.30 13.81 -4.64
CA LEU A 172 19.57 13.27 -3.51
C LEU A 172 18.15 12.89 -3.90
N LEU A 173 17.66 11.81 -3.33
CA LEU A 173 16.28 11.36 -3.45
C LEU A 173 15.65 11.24 -2.07
N ASP A 174 14.44 11.75 -1.89
CA ASP A 174 13.61 11.35 -0.77
C ASP A 174 12.80 10.07 -1.11
N TYR A 175 12.02 9.57 -0.15
CA TYR A 175 11.26 8.35 -0.37
C TYR A 175 10.18 8.52 -1.45
N ASP A 176 9.55 9.68 -1.53
CA ASP A 176 8.52 9.95 -2.54
C ASP A 176 9.11 10.02 -3.96
N ASP A 177 10.36 10.47 -4.09
CA ASP A 177 11.07 10.49 -5.37
C ASP A 177 11.24 9.10 -5.97
N LEU A 178 11.32 8.06 -5.15
CA LEU A 178 11.43 6.69 -5.66
C LEU A 178 10.22 6.32 -6.53
N LEU A 179 9.06 6.81 -6.14
CA LEU A 179 7.82 6.61 -6.90
C LEU A 179 7.77 7.54 -8.12
N VAL A 180 8.01 8.84 -7.91
CA VAL A 180 7.97 9.86 -8.98
C VAL A 180 8.94 9.52 -10.10
N LYS A 181 10.22 9.25 -9.77
CA LYS A 181 11.26 8.93 -10.76
C LYS A 181 11.02 7.60 -11.47
N THR A 182 10.49 6.59 -10.75
CA THR A 182 10.10 5.33 -11.40
C THR A 182 8.99 5.56 -12.42
N ARG A 183 7.93 6.30 -12.06
CA ARG A 183 6.86 6.65 -12.99
C ARG A 183 7.39 7.42 -14.20
N GLU A 184 8.23 8.43 -13.96
CA GLU A 184 8.84 9.21 -15.05
C GLU A 184 9.60 8.33 -16.05
N LEU A 185 10.42 7.40 -15.56
CA LEU A 185 11.16 6.48 -16.42
C LEU A 185 10.23 5.53 -17.19
N LEU A 186 9.20 4.98 -16.54
CA LEU A 186 8.23 4.10 -17.20
C LEU A 186 7.49 4.80 -18.35
N TYR A 187 7.27 6.13 -18.25
CA TYR A 187 6.66 6.91 -19.32
C TYR A 187 7.66 7.34 -20.42
N LYS A 188 8.88 7.74 -20.02
CA LYS A 188 9.85 8.37 -20.94
C LYS A 188 10.72 7.37 -21.68
N ASP A 189 10.92 6.17 -21.09
CA ASP A 189 11.82 5.15 -21.65
C ASP A 189 11.09 3.84 -21.93
N PRO A 190 10.69 3.58 -23.18
CA PRO A 190 10.03 2.33 -23.56
C PRO A 190 10.90 1.08 -23.31
N SER A 191 12.23 1.21 -23.31
CA SER A 191 13.14 0.09 -23.04
C SER A 191 13.10 -0.28 -21.54
N PHE A 192 13.07 0.71 -20.67
CA PHE A 192 12.90 0.54 -19.23
C PHE A 192 11.54 -0.09 -18.92
N LEU A 193 10.45 0.41 -19.52
CA LEU A 193 9.11 -0.15 -19.36
C LEU A 193 9.07 -1.63 -19.79
N SER A 194 9.47 -1.92 -21.02
CA SER A 194 9.46 -3.29 -21.56
C SER A 194 10.32 -4.27 -20.75
N LYS A 195 11.48 -3.82 -20.25
CA LYS A 195 12.36 -4.60 -19.37
C LYS A 195 11.63 -5.06 -18.11
N TRP A 196 10.89 -4.14 -17.45
CA TRP A 196 10.24 -4.44 -16.18
C TRP A 196 8.89 -5.15 -16.34
N GLN A 197 8.16 -4.91 -17.42
CA GLN A 197 6.98 -5.69 -17.80
C GLN A 197 7.34 -7.16 -18.05
N LYS A 198 8.42 -7.42 -18.79
CA LYS A 198 8.92 -8.79 -19.01
C LYS A 198 9.46 -9.44 -17.73
N ARG A 199 10.04 -8.65 -16.84
CA ARG A 199 10.57 -9.12 -15.56
C ARG A 199 9.46 -9.50 -14.58
N PHE A 200 8.33 -8.79 -14.60
CA PHE A 200 7.22 -8.96 -13.68
C PHE A 200 5.92 -9.20 -14.44
N SER A 201 5.76 -10.41 -14.98
CA SER A 201 4.58 -10.79 -15.74
C SER A 201 3.35 -11.04 -14.85
N TYR A 202 3.55 -11.26 -13.56
CA TYR A 202 2.48 -11.46 -12.57
C TYR A 202 2.71 -10.53 -11.37
N LEU A 203 1.73 -9.67 -11.12
CA LEU A 203 1.75 -8.72 -10.02
C LEU A 203 0.71 -9.13 -8.98
N LEU A 204 1.13 -9.31 -7.73
CA LEU A 204 0.25 -9.58 -6.60
C LEU A 204 0.36 -8.42 -5.60
N LEU A 205 -0.75 -7.81 -5.28
CA LEU A 205 -0.83 -6.66 -4.39
C LEU A 205 -1.62 -7.00 -3.13
N ASP A 206 -1.04 -6.72 -1.97
CA ASP A 206 -1.72 -6.79 -0.68
C ASP A 206 -2.11 -5.39 -0.22
N GLU A 207 -3.21 -5.27 0.53
CA GLU A 207 -3.75 -4.03 1.10
C GLU A 207 -3.95 -2.92 0.04
N VAL A 208 -4.58 -3.28 -1.09
CA VAL A 208 -4.76 -2.36 -2.23
C VAL A 208 -5.56 -1.10 -1.88
N GLN A 209 -6.38 -1.10 -0.83
CA GLN A 209 -7.13 0.06 -0.34
C GLN A 209 -6.23 1.19 0.19
N ASP A 210 -4.98 0.88 0.54
CA ASP A 210 -4.03 1.86 1.09
C ASP A 210 -3.11 2.47 0.01
N MET A 211 -3.31 2.10 -1.26
CA MET A 211 -2.54 2.65 -2.36
C MET A 211 -2.91 4.10 -2.65
N ASN A 212 -1.89 4.91 -2.97
CA ASN A 212 -2.10 6.25 -3.52
C ASN A 212 -2.16 6.23 -5.07
N ALA A 213 -2.52 7.38 -5.65
CA ALA A 213 -2.69 7.50 -7.10
C ALA A 213 -1.39 7.20 -7.87
N LEU A 214 -0.24 7.64 -7.36
CA LEU A 214 1.06 7.44 -7.99
C LEU A 214 1.47 5.95 -8.00
N GLN A 215 1.26 5.24 -6.89
CA GLN A 215 1.49 3.80 -6.80
C GLN A 215 0.60 3.02 -7.78
N PHE A 216 -0.69 3.37 -7.81
CA PHE A 216 -1.65 2.75 -8.70
C PHE A 216 -1.24 2.91 -10.18
N GLU A 217 -0.84 4.13 -10.56
CA GLU A 217 -0.42 4.43 -11.93
C GLU A 217 0.84 3.63 -12.34
N ILE A 218 1.82 3.49 -11.45
CA ILE A 218 3.01 2.68 -11.71
C ILE A 218 2.63 1.20 -11.90
N ILE A 219 1.76 0.67 -11.04
CA ILE A 219 1.28 -0.72 -11.17
C ILE A 219 0.53 -0.92 -12.48
N ARG A 220 -0.31 0.05 -12.87
CA ARG A 220 -1.04 0.00 -14.14
C ARG A 220 -0.10 -0.09 -15.34
N LEU A 221 0.96 0.71 -15.35
CA LEU A 221 1.98 0.65 -16.42
C LEU A 221 2.72 -0.70 -16.45
N LEU A 222 3.09 -1.22 -15.28
CA LEU A 222 3.81 -2.50 -15.17
C LEU A 222 2.95 -3.71 -15.53
N ALA A 223 1.64 -3.66 -15.27
CA ALA A 223 0.72 -4.76 -15.55
C ALA A 223 0.46 -4.97 -17.04
N LEU A 224 0.63 -3.92 -17.87
CA LEU A 224 0.44 -4.00 -19.32
C LEU A 224 1.51 -4.88 -20.01
N PRO A 225 1.18 -5.52 -21.13
CA PRO A 225 -0.14 -5.57 -21.80
C PRO A 225 -1.10 -6.62 -21.21
N ASP A 226 -0.59 -7.61 -20.46
CA ASP A 226 -1.34 -8.82 -20.09
C ASP A 226 -2.29 -8.61 -18.91
N ASN A 227 -2.06 -7.55 -18.12
CA ASN A 227 -2.83 -7.23 -16.91
C ASN A 227 -2.97 -8.41 -15.92
N ASN A 228 -1.95 -9.27 -15.79
CA ASN A 228 -1.93 -10.34 -14.79
C ASN A 228 -1.74 -9.75 -13.40
N LEU A 229 -2.74 -9.03 -12.96
CA LEU A 229 -2.79 -8.31 -11.69
C LEU A 229 -3.78 -8.96 -10.73
N PHE A 230 -3.29 -9.41 -9.59
CA PHE A 230 -4.10 -9.95 -8.51
C PHE A 230 -4.02 -9.02 -7.30
N ALA A 231 -5.05 -8.23 -7.09
CA ALA A 231 -5.15 -7.26 -6.02
C ALA A 231 -6.04 -7.79 -4.90
N VAL A 232 -5.56 -7.71 -3.65
CA VAL A 232 -6.32 -8.09 -2.46
C VAL A 232 -6.43 -6.89 -1.53
N GLY A 233 -7.63 -6.62 -1.04
CA GLY A 233 -7.84 -5.51 -0.13
C GLY A 233 -9.21 -5.54 0.55
N ASP A 234 -9.38 -4.60 1.48
CA ASP A 234 -10.62 -4.37 2.21
C ASP A 234 -10.86 -2.87 2.31
N ASP A 235 -11.79 -2.36 1.53
CA ASP A 235 -12.19 -0.95 1.54
C ASP A 235 -12.61 -0.45 2.93
N ASP A 236 -13.20 -1.33 3.76
CA ASP A 236 -13.58 -1.02 5.14
C ASP A 236 -12.37 -0.81 6.08
N GLN A 237 -11.17 -1.22 5.67
CA GLN A 237 -9.92 -1.05 6.44
C GLN A 237 -9.06 0.12 5.96
N SER A 238 -9.52 0.93 5.00
CA SER A 238 -8.78 2.09 4.52
C SER A 238 -8.76 3.21 5.56
N ILE A 239 -7.62 3.38 6.24
CA ILE A 239 -7.41 4.40 7.28
C ILE A 239 -6.24 5.35 6.96
N TYR A 240 -5.62 5.23 5.80
CA TYR A 240 -4.45 6.03 5.40
C TYR A 240 -4.77 7.15 4.41
N GLY A 241 -6.02 7.65 4.38
CA GLY A 241 -6.41 8.81 3.57
C GLY A 241 -5.51 10.04 3.80
N PHE A 242 -5.07 10.27 5.04
CA PHE A 242 -4.13 11.36 5.40
C PHE A 242 -2.72 11.20 4.79
N ARG A 243 -2.40 10.02 4.25
CA ARG A 243 -1.17 9.74 3.46
C ARG A 243 -1.44 9.68 1.96
N GLY A 244 -2.59 10.12 1.51
CA GLY A 244 -2.98 10.09 0.10
C GLY A 244 -3.51 8.75 -0.39
N ALA A 245 -3.88 7.81 0.50
CA ALA A 245 -4.56 6.58 0.09
C ALA A 245 -5.89 6.90 -0.62
N ARG A 246 -6.16 6.15 -1.68
CA ARG A 246 -7.29 6.36 -2.60
C ARG A 246 -8.14 5.08 -2.70
N PRO A 247 -8.95 4.77 -1.67
CA PRO A 247 -9.84 3.60 -1.72
C PRO A 247 -10.85 3.65 -2.87
N ASP A 248 -11.16 4.83 -3.39
CA ASP A 248 -11.99 5.03 -4.57
C ASP A 248 -11.42 4.35 -5.84
N LEU A 249 -10.12 4.12 -5.91
CA LEU A 249 -9.49 3.34 -6.98
C LEU A 249 -9.95 1.88 -6.98
N MET A 250 -10.32 1.31 -5.82
CA MET A 250 -10.92 -0.02 -5.78
C MET A 250 -12.33 -0.01 -6.37
N PHE A 251 -13.15 1.01 -6.10
CA PHE A 251 -14.52 1.10 -6.65
C PHE A 251 -14.52 1.33 -8.16
N SER A 252 -13.49 1.98 -8.68
CA SER A 252 -13.32 2.26 -10.12
C SER A 252 -12.38 1.27 -10.82
N PHE A 253 -12.03 0.15 -10.17
CA PHE A 253 -11.02 -0.80 -10.68
C PHE A 253 -11.36 -1.34 -12.08
N GLU A 254 -12.65 -1.60 -12.35
CA GLU A 254 -13.14 -2.06 -13.65
C GLU A 254 -12.92 -1.04 -14.78
N ASN A 255 -12.93 0.26 -14.47
CA ASN A 255 -12.66 1.31 -15.44
C ASN A 255 -11.20 1.28 -15.92
N TYR A 256 -10.29 0.85 -15.05
CA TYR A 256 -8.86 0.74 -15.37
C TYR A 256 -8.48 -0.63 -15.94
N TYR A 257 -9.22 -1.66 -15.54
CA TYR A 257 -8.97 -3.07 -15.93
C TYR A 257 -10.27 -3.69 -16.45
N PRO A 258 -10.66 -3.42 -17.71
CA PRO A 258 -11.86 -4.01 -18.30
C PRO A 258 -11.85 -5.53 -18.22
N GLY A 259 -12.97 -6.12 -17.79
CA GLY A 259 -13.10 -7.56 -17.60
C GLY A 259 -12.44 -8.09 -16.32
N VAL A 260 -12.11 -7.22 -15.36
CA VAL A 260 -11.62 -7.63 -14.05
C VAL A 260 -12.58 -8.62 -13.38
N LYS A 261 -12.04 -9.71 -12.84
CA LYS A 261 -12.81 -10.62 -12.00
C LYS A 261 -12.83 -10.09 -10.56
N ILE A 262 -14.02 -9.79 -10.04
CA ILE A 262 -14.19 -9.38 -8.64
C ILE A 262 -14.57 -10.61 -7.84
N LEU A 263 -13.74 -10.99 -6.89
CA LEU A 263 -13.93 -12.12 -5.98
C LEU A 263 -14.11 -11.64 -4.55
N GLN A 264 -14.72 -12.48 -3.71
CA GLN A 264 -14.90 -12.16 -2.30
C GLN A 264 -14.48 -13.33 -1.41
N LEU A 265 -13.59 -13.07 -0.45
CA LEU A 265 -13.30 -14.01 0.63
C LEU A 265 -14.35 -13.87 1.73
N ARG A 266 -15.23 -14.84 1.86
CA ARG A 266 -16.41 -14.74 2.73
C ARG A 266 -16.16 -15.18 4.17
N ASP A 267 -15.17 -16.03 4.40
CA ASP A 267 -14.96 -16.68 5.69
C ASP A 267 -14.10 -15.84 6.64
N ASN A 268 -14.57 -15.62 7.87
CA ASN A 268 -13.81 -15.00 8.92
C ASN A 268 -13.34 -16.03 9.95
N TYR A 269 -12.03 -16.24 10.02
CA TYR A 269 -11.39 -17.20 10.95
C TYR A 269 -10.83 -16.52 12.21
N ARG A 270 -10.94 -15.21 12.34
CA ARG A 270 -10.34 -14.43 13.43
C ARG A 270 -11.29 -14.20 14.60
N CYS A 271 -12.50 -13.74 14.30
CA CYS A 271 -13.43 -13.24 15.30
C CYS A 271 -14.49 -14.25 15.69
N LYS A 272 -14.85 -14.28 16.99
CA LYS A 272 -16.04 -14.97 17.45
C LYS A 272 -17.31 -14.21 17.06
N ALA A 273 -18.46 -14.88 17.04
CA ALA A 273 -19.71 -14.41 16.46
C ALA A 273 -20.16 -13.00 16.93
N ARG A 274 -20.15 -12.73 18.24
CA ARG A 274 -20.56 -11.41 18.77
C ARG A 274 -19.66 -10.26 18.34
N ILE A 275 -18.34 -10.53 18.30
CA ILE A 275 -17.37 -9.52 17.88
C ILE A 275 -17.57 -9.21 16.40
N LEU A 276 -17.74 -10.25 15.58
CA LEU A 276 -17.98 -10.08 14.16
C LEU A 276 -19.30 -9.33 13.89
N GLN A 277 -20.39 -9.69 14.55
CA GLN A 277 -21.67 -9.01 14.41
C GLN A 277 -21.59 -7.53 14.78
N ALA A 278 -20.92 -7.20 15.91
CA ALA A 278 -20.75 -5.82 16.34
C ALA A 278 -19.91 -5.00 15.34
N SER A 279 -18.82 -5.60 14.81
CA SER A 279 -17.99 -4.98 13.79
C SER A 279 -18.75 -4.73 12.49
N LEU A 280 -19.55 -5.70 12.05
CA LEU A 280 -20.36 -5.57 10.85
C LEU A 280 -21.47 -4.52 11.02
N ALA A 281 -22.10 -4.45 12.20
CA ALA A 281 -23.10 -3.45 12.51
C ALA A 281 -22.48 -2.05 12.51
N LEU A 282 -21.27 -1.88 13.08
CA LEU A 282 -20.55 -0.61 13.08
C LEU A 282 -20.20 -0.15 11.67
N ILE A 283 -19.57 -1.03 10.89
CA ILE A 283 -19.09 -0.67 9.55
C ILE A 283 -20.22 -0.47 8.53
N SER A 284 -21.41 -1.00 8.79
CA SER A 284 -22.58 -0.81 7.92
C SER A 284 -23.07 0.65 7.85
N HIS A 285 -22.60 1.53 8.74
CA HIS A 285 -22.87 2.96 8.69
C HIS A 285 -22.06 3.70 7.60
N ASN A 286 -21.02 3.08 7.07
CA ASN A 286 -20.31 3.62 5.92
C ASN A 286 -21.16 3.47 4.66
N GLU A 287 -21.42 4.58 3.97
CA GLU A 287 -22.27 4.60 2.77
C GLU A 287 -21.53 4.10 1.52
N ILE A 288 -20.24 4.47 1.38
CA ILE A 288 -19.41 4.14 0.21
C ILE A 288 -18.55 2.94 0.56
N ARG A 289 -19.03 1.74 0.19
CA ARG A 289 -18.33 0.48 0.43
C ARG A 289 -18.82 -0.63 -0.49
N PHE A 290 -18.00 -1.66 -0.70
CA PHE A 290 -18.46 -2.89 -1.32
C PHE A 290 -19.41 -3.65 -0.39
N THR A 291 -20.49 -4.19 -0.95
CA THR A 291 -21.33 -5.12 -0.20
C THR A 291 -20.58 -6.44 -0.03
N LYS A 292 -20.30 -6.79 1.22
CA LYS A 292 -19.55 -8.01 1.56
C LYS A 292 -20.38 -8.91 2.47
N GLU A 293 -20.46 -10.19 2.12
CA GLU A 293 -20.99 -11.24 2.99
C GLU A 293 -19.83 -11.84 3.79
N ILE A 294 -19.87 -11.77 5.12
CA ILE A 294 -18.81 -12.30 5.98
C ILE A 294 -19.38 -13.32 6.95
N LEU A 295 -18.88 -14.54 6.86
CA LEU A 295 -19.34 -15.70 7.63
C LEU A 295 -18.32 -16.07 8.71
N GLY A 296 -18.71 -15.99 9.97
CA GLY A 296 -17.84 -16.37 11.09
C GLY A 296 -17.62 -17.87 11.16
N GLN A 297 -16.36 -18.30 11.12
CA GLN A 297 -15.97 -19.72 11.20
C GLN A 297 -15.47 -20.10 12.60
N LYS A 298 -15.29 -19.14 13.51
CA LYS A 298 -14.75 -19.39 14.84
C LYS A 298 -15.85 -19.73 15.83
N GLU A 299 -15.71 -20.87 16.48
CA GLU A 299 -16.66 -21.33 17.49
C GLU A 299 -16.73 -20.38 18.71
N GLY A 300 -17.90 -20.38 19.36
CA GLY A 300 -18.20 -19.65 20.56
C GLY A 300 -18.69 -18.22 20.31
N LYS A 301 -19.43 -17.68 21.30
CA LYS A 301 -20.10 -16.37 21.17
C LYS A 301 -19.12 -15.19 21.25
N GLY A 302 -18.06 -15.31 22.05
CA GLY A 302 -17.16 -14.19 22.39
C GLY A 302 -17.79 -13.24 23.43
N ASN A 303 -16.92 -12.44 24.07
CA ASN A 303 -17.33 -11.40 25.00
C ASN A 303 -17.19 -10.04 24.33
N LEU A 304 -18.18 -9.21 24.52
CA LEU A 304 -18.19 -7.81 24.14
C LEU A 304 -18.74 -7.02 25.32
N GLU A 305 -17.94 -6.10 25.84
CA GLU A 305 -18.29 -5.26 26.96
C GLU A 305 -18.07 -3.80 26.59
N VAL A 306 -18.98 -2.93 27.02
CA VAL A 306 -18.84 -1.48 26.89
C VAL A 306 -18.70 -0.91 28.29
N VAL A 307 -17.55 -0.29 28.55
CA VAL A 307 -17.24 0.28 29.85
C VAL A 307 -17.07 1.78 29.70
N SER A 308 -17.84 2.56 30.49
CA SER A 308 -17.70 4.01 30.55
C SER A 308 -16.90 4.38 31.81
N LEU A 309 -15.88 5.19 31.64
CA LEU A 309 -14.96 5.60 32.71
C LEU A 309 -14.88 7.13 32.75
N ALA A 310 -14.54 7.67 33.92
CA ALA A 310 -14.59 9.11 34.16
C ALA A 310 -13.53 9.90 33.38
N ASP A 311 -12.34 9.36 33.24
CA ASP A 311 -11.22 9.99 32.56
C ASP A 311 -10.17 8.97 32.05
N LYS A 312 -9.16 9.45 31.31
CA LYS A 312 -8.04 8.63 30.79
C LYS A 312 -7.25 7.90 31.86
N LYS A 313 -7.16 8.44 33.07
CA LYS A 313 -6.44 7.83 34.20
C LYS A 313 -7.20 6.61 34.72
N ALA A 314 -8.51 6.74 34.85
CA ALA A 314 -9.39 5.62 35.20
C ALA A 314 -9.38 4.53 34.11
N GLU A 315 -9.38 4.91 32.83
CA GLU A 315 -9.25 3.99 31.70
C GLU A 315 -7.95 3.20 31.76
N THR A 316 -6.83 3.87 31.96
CA THR A 316 -5.51 3.21 32.08
C THR A 316 -5.49 2.24 33.26
N ALA A 317 -6.02 2.66 34.43
CA ALA A 317 -6.07 1.80 35.62
C ALA A 317 -6.92 0.54 35.37
N TYR A 318 -8.07 0.69 34.73
CA TYR A 318 -8.97 -0.41 34.37
C TYR A 318 -8.28 -1.41 33.41
N LEU A 319 -7.63 -0.91 32.35
CA LEU A 319 -6.90 -1.77 31.42
C LEU A 319 -5.76 -2.55 32.10
N VAL A 320 -4.99 -1.89 32.99
CA VAL A 320 -3.93 -2.55 33.77
C VAL A 320 -4.52 -3.63 34.70
N GLN A 321 -5.67 -3.40 35.30
CA GLN A 321 -6.35 -4.39 36.14
C GLN A 321 -6.77 -5.63 35.33
N ILE A 322 -7.38 -5.45 34.16
CA ILE A 322 -7.79 -6.56 33.26
C ILE A 322 -6.56 -7.38 32.85
N LEU A 323 -5.49 -6.72 32.42
CA LEU A 323 -4.26 -7.39 31.96
C LEU A 323 -3.58 -8.21 33.07
N LYS A 324 -3.75 -7.84 34.32
CA LYS A 324 -3.22 -8.60 35.46
C LYS A 324 -4.08 -9.82 35.83
N GLN A 325 -5.31 -9.89 35.32
CA GLN A 325 -6.23 -11.00 35.59
C GLN A 325 -6.19 -12.12 34.51
N GLN A 326 -5.50 -11.85 33.40
CA GLN A 326 -5.22 -12.81 32.32
C GLN A 326 -3.86 -13.49 32.53
#